data_b751fbae819dcbe64813ea13e7e1dfdc
#
_entry.id   b751fbae819dcbe64813ea13e7e1dfdc
#
_cell.length_a   1.000
_cell.length_b   1.000
_cell.length_c   1.000
_cell.angle_alpha   90.00
_cell.angle_beta   90.00
_cell.angle_gamma   90.00
#
_symmetry.space_group_name_H-M   'P 1'
#
loop_
_entity.id
_entity.type
_entity.pdbx_description
1 polymer ?
#
loop_
_entity_poly.entity_id
_entity_poly.type
_entity_poly.pdbx_seq_one_letter_code
_entity_poly.pdbx_strand_id
1 'polypeptide(L)'
;MALAAEAVVPPTTGSAAPIVRITALRKSYGSNEVLKGIDLDVRRGEVIAIIGKSGSGKSTLLRCINGLEEFQDGSLSVDGKPLLHDSAMAMRELRQRVGMIFQSFNLFPHLTVGRNVMLAPTLVKKRRAAEAASQARRLLERVGLAEKFDAMPEQLSGGQQQRVAIARALAMEPAVLLCDEITSALDPELVGEVLRVVESLAVEGMTLLMVTHEMSFARKVSDRVIFMHQGRVHEMGPPTSLFGDPQTPELKQFLSSLHD
;
A
#
# COMPACT_ATOMS: atom_id res chain seq x y z
N MET A 1 -20.17 -9.71 37.40
CA MET A 1 -19.23 -10.39 36.49
C MET A 1 -20.00 -10.80 35.25
N ALA A 2 -19.94 -10.02 34.21
CA ALA A 2 -20.51 -10.36 32.90
C ALA A 2 -19.37 -10.39 31.90
N LEU A 3 -19.06 -11.56 31.36
CA LEU A 3 -18.10 -11.82 30.31
C LEU A 3 -18.61 -11.17 29.02
N ALA A 4 -17.83 -10.25 28.48
CA ALA A 4 -18.07 -9.72 27.15
C ALA A 4 -17.85 -10.82 26.11
N ALA A 5 -18.87 -11.12 25.32
CA ALA A 5 -18.82 -12.08 24.24
C ALA A 5 -17.98 -11.49 23.10
N GLU A 6 -16.87 -12.15 22.78
CA GLU A 6 -16.12 -11.91 21.54
C GLU A 6 -17.02 -12.26 20.33
N ALA A 7 -17.29 -11.28 19.51
CA ALA A 7 -17.96 -11.50 18.23
C ALA A 7 -16.99 -12.16 17.26
N VAL A 8 -16.99 -13.49 17.21
CA VAL A 8 -16.30 -14.26 16.17
C VAL A 8 -17.09 -14.08 14.87
N VAL A 9 -16.52 -13.33 13.94
CA VAL A 9 -17.03 -13.26 12.55
C VAL A 9 -16.74 -14.59 11.87
N PRO A 10 -17.74 -15.34 11.39
CA PRO A 10 -17.52 -16.62 10.75
C PRO A 10 -16.79 -16.45 9.42
N PRO A 11 -15.88 -17.37 9.03
CA PRO A 11 -15.23 -17.33 7.74
C PRO A 11 -16.26 -17.57 6.63
N THR A 12 -16.37 -16.62 5.71
CA THR A 12 -17.18 -16.76 4.50
C THR A 12 -16.61 -17.86 3.62
N THR A 13 -17.39 -18.91 3.45
CA THR A 13 -17.12 -20.09 2.62
C THR A 13 -16.98 -19.73 1.15
N GLY A 14 -15.88 -20.21 0.50
CA GLY A 14 -15.73 -20.21 -0.96
C GLY A 14 -14.72 -19.23 -1.52
N SER A 15 -13.49 -19.15 -0.96
CA SER A 15 -12.48 -18.19 -1.41
C SER A 15 -11.15 -18.87 -1.70
N ALA A 16 -10.58 -18.54 -2.87
CA ALA A 16 -9.16 -18.76 -3.16
C ALA A 16 -8.30 -18.24 -1.97
N ALA A 17 -7.15 -18.88 -1.72
CA ALA A 17 -6.26 -18.48 -0.63
C ALA A 17 -5.91 -16.98 -0.74
N PRO A 18 -5.89 -16.25 0.39
CA PRO A 18 -5.57 -14.83 0.37
C PRO A 18 -4.15 -14.60 -0.16
N ILE A 19 -3.98 -13.50 -0.89
CA ILE A 19 -2.66 -13.11 -1.42
C ILE A 19 -1.75 -12.55 -0.33
N VAL A 20 -2.31 -11.87 0.68
CA VAL A 20 -1.61 -11.47 1.90
C VAL A 20 -2.38 -12.06 3.07
N ARG A 21 -1.70 -12.76 3.95
CA ARG A 21 -2.24 -13.24 5.22
C ARG A 21 -1.35 -12.78 6.36
N ILE A 22 -1.97 -12.18 7.34
CA ILE A 22 -1.34 -11.69 8.57
C ILE A 22 -2.10 -12.31 9.74
N THR A 23 -1.36 -12.89 10.69
CA THR A 23 -1.96 -13.50 11.88
C THR A 23 -1.23 -13.04 13.12
N ALA A 24 -1.96 -12.42 14.04
CA ALA A 24 -1.50 -11.95 15.36
C ALA A 24 -0.19 -11.12 15.29
N LEU A 25 -0.01 -10.31 14.23
CA LEU A 25 1.23 -9.58 13.99
C LEU A 25 1.50 -8.53 15.07
N ARG A 26 2.67 -8.59 15.70
CA ARG A 26 3.11 -7.63 16.71
C ARG A 26 4.43 -6.98 16.32
N LYS A 27 4.50 -5.66 16.50
CA LYS A 27 5.69 -4.87 16.23
C LYS A 27 5.94 -3.87 17.35
N SER A 28 7.15 -3.88 17.87
CA SER A 28 7.62 -2.91 18.86
C SER A 28 8.89 -2.20 18.39
N TYR A 29 9.05 -0.96 18.82
CA TYR A 29 10.29 -0.19 18.77
C TYR A 29 10.74 0.08 20.21
N GLY A 30 11.74 -0.68 20.67
CA GLY A 30 12.10 -0.71 22.08
C GLY A 30 10.94 -1.18 22.94
N SER A 31 10.53 -0.38 23.93
CA SER A 31 9.39 -0.66 24.81
C SER A 31 8.03 -0.23 24.23
N ASN A 32 8.00 0.48 23.10
CA ASN A 32 6.76 0.98 22.51
C ASN A 32 6.18 -0.04 21.51
N GLU A 33 5.09 -0.71 21.89
CA GLU A 33 4.37 -1.63 21.02
C GLU A 33 3.44 -0.85 20.06
N VAL A 34 3.78 -0.85 18.76
CA VAL A 34 3.09 -0.10 17.71
C VAL A 34 2.02 -0.94 17.02
N LEU A 35 2.27 -2.23 16.77
CA LEU A 35 1.25 -3.17 16.27
C LEU A 35 0.98 -4.22 17.34
N LYS A 36 -0.31 -4.40 17.67
CA LYS A 36 -0.74 -5.14 18.87
C LYS A 36 -1.62 -6.33 18.51
N GLY A 37 -1.10 -7.24 17.70
CA GLY A 37 -1.84 -8.42 17.25
C GLY A 37 -2.80 -8.07 16.11
N ILE A 38 -2.25 -7.81 14.92
CA ILE A 38 -3.02 -7.54 13.71
C ILE A 38 -3.35 -8.87 13.02
N ASP A 39 -4.62 -9.07 12.72
CA ASP A 39 -5.13 -10.13 11.86
C ASP A 39 -5.73 -9.51 10.59
N LEU A 40 -5.26 -9.96 9.42
CA LEU A 40 -5.72 -9.44 8.13
C LEU A 40 -5.49 -10.44 7.01
N ASP A 41 -6.56 -10.78 6.29
CA ASP A 41 -6.50 -11.50 5.03
C ASP A 41 -6.86 -10.54 3.88
N VAL A 42 -6.05 -10.51 2.82
CA VAL A 42 -6.28 -9.73 1.60
C VAL A 42 -6.47 -10.68 0.43
N ARG A 43 -7.53 -10.48 -0.35
CA ARG A 43 -7.82 -11.29 -1.54
C ARG A 43 -7.08 -10.73 -2.75
N ARG A 44 -6.82 -11.58 -3.74
CA ARG A 44 -6.26 -11.12 -5.01
C ARG A 44 -7.25 -10.17 -5.72
N GLY A 45 -6.76 -9.04 -6.20
CA GLY A 45 -7.56 -7.99 -6.83
C GLY A 45 -8.34 -7.12 -5.84
N GLU A 46 -8.25 -7.38 -4.54
CA GLU A 46 -8.93 -6.57 -3.53
C GLU A 46 -8.22 -5.24 -3.29
N VAL A 47 -8.99 -4.18 -3.17
CA VAL A 47 -8.53 -2.83 -2.83
C VAL A 47 -8.90 -2.53 -1.38
N ILE A 48 -7.91 -2.36 -0.53
CA ILE A 48 -8.09 -2.04 0.90
C ILE A 48 -7.58 -0.63 1.18
N ALA A 49 -8.44 0.22 1.74
CA ALA A 49 -8.01 1.49 2.32
C ALA A 49 -7.79 1.33 3.84
N ILE A 50 -6.68 1.84 4.33
CA ILE A 50 -6.30 1.84 5.75
C ILE A 50 -6.34 3.28 6.24
N ILE A 51 -7.25 3.58 7.16
CA ILE A 51 -7.46 4.91 7.73
C ILE A 51 -7.21 4.91 9.24
N GLY A 52 -7.05 6.09 9.83
CA GLY A 52 -6.85 6.27 11.26
C GLY A 52 -5.91 7.41 11.59
N LYS A 53 -5.87 7.83 12.86
CA LYS A 53 -5.03 8.95 13.33
C LYS A 53 -3.54 8.68 13.07
N SER A 54 -2.73 9.75 12.99
CA SER A 54 -1.27 9.64 12.97
C SER A 54 -0.79 8.82 14.18
N GLY A 55 0.23 7.99 13.99
CA GLY A 55 0.76 7.11 15.03
C GLY A 55 -0.07 5.86 15.33
N SER A 56 -1.17 5.58 14.61
CA SER A 56 -1.96 4.36 14.83
C SER A 56 -1.32 3.07 14.29
N GLY A 57 -0.17 3.14 13.60
CA GLY A 57 0.57 1.98 13.09
C GLY A 57 0.37 1.67 11.62
N LYS A 58 -0.36 2.48 10.85
CA LYS A 58 -0.70 2.24 9.42
C LYS A 58 0.52 2.00 8.54
N SER A 59 1.45 2.96 8.51
CA SER A 59 2.69 2.85 7.69
C SER A 59 3.60 1.73 8.20
N THR A 60 3.63 1.48 9.51
CA THR A 60 4.37 0.36 10.09
C THR A 60 3.82 -0.97 9.59
N LEU A 61 2.49 -1.12 9.52
CA LEU A 61 1.85 -2.31 8.95
C LEU A 61 2.27 -2.54 7.49
N LEU A 62 2.19 -1.49 6.64
CA LEU A 62 2.64 -1.62 5.25
C LEU A 62 4.13 -1.99 5.15
N ARG A 63 4.98 -1.40 6.00
CA ARG A 63 6.41 -1.70 6.02
C ARG A 63 6.73 -3.10 6.53
N CYS A 64 5.91 -3.68 7.40
CA CYS A 64 6.01 -5.10 7.74
C CYS A 64 5.65 -5.99 6.55
N ILE A 65 4.59 -5.64 5.77
CA ILE A 65 4.15 -6.44 4.62
C ILE A 65 5.22 -6.53 3.53
N ASN A 66 5.98 -5.46 3.27
CA ASN A 66 7.06 -5.48 2.26
C ASN A 66 8.43 -5.87 2.86
N GLY A 67 8.48 -6.19 4.15
CA GLY A 67 9.69 -6.59 4.85
C GLY A 67 10.73 -5.48 5.03
N LEU A 68 10.32 -4.21 5.04
CA LEU A 68 11.18 -3.09 5.46
C LEU A 68 11.28 -2.99 6.98
N GLU A 69 10.25 -3.43 7.69
CA GLU A 69 10.23 -3.52 9.15
C GLU A 69 10.10 -4.98 9.59
N GLU A 70 10.95 -5.39 10.50
CA GLU A 70 10.84 -6.68 11.17
C GLU A 70 9.77 -6.62 12.26
N PHE A 71 9.02 -7.70 12.41
CA PHE A 71 8.05 -7.87 13.50
C PHE A 71 8.56 -8.94 14.49
N GLN A 72 8.10 -8.89 15.74
CA GLN A 72 8.59 -9.76 16.79
C GLN A 72 7.73 -11.00 16.98
N ASP A 73 6.41 -10.88 16.74
CA ASP A 73 5.45 -11.96 16.94
C ASP A 73 4.42 -12.03 15.82
N GLY A 74 3.79 -13.17 15.66
CA GLY A 74 2.82 -13.45 14.64
C GLY A 74 3.41 -14.04 13.38
N SER A 75 2.63 -14.06 12.33
CA SER A 75 3.06 -14.55 11.02
C SER A 75 2.52 -13.69 9.89
N LEU A 76 3.30 -13.61 8.80
CA LEU A 76 2.92 -12.93 7.58
C LEU A 76 3.33 -13.75 6.38
N SER A 77 2.42 -13.91 5.41
CA SER A 77 2.71 -14.54 4.14
C SER A 77 2.16 -13.73 2.98
N VAL A 78 2.88 -13.76 1.85
CA VAL A 78 2.47 -13.15 0.59
C VAL A 78 2.52 -14.19 -0.51
N ASP A 79 1.41 -14.34 -1.24
CA ASP A 79 1.25 -15.30 -2.32
C ASP A 79 1.62 -16.73 -1.87
N GLY A 80 1.16 -17.10 -0.67
CA GLY A 80 1.42 -18.38 -0.02
C GLY A 80 2.84 -18.59 0.52
N LYS A 81 3.75 -17.63 0.36
CA LYS A 81 5.13 -17.70 0.88
C LYS A 81 5.24 -16.97 2.21
N PRO A 82 5.73 -17.62 3.27
CA PRO A 82 5.95 -16.95 4.56
C PRO A 82 7.07 -15.91 4.43
N LEU A 83 6.93 -14.81 5.15
CA LEU A 83 7.97 -13.81 5.29
C LEU A 83 8.97 -14.26 6.34
N LEU A 84 10.22 -14.44 5.93
CA LEU A 84 11.34 -14.88 6.76
C LEU A 84 12.42 -13.80 6.74
N HIS A 85 12.57 -13.05 7.83
CA HIS A 85 13.50 -11.91 7.91
C HIS A 85 14.98 -12.34 7.90
N ASP A 86 15.31 -13.49 8.39
CA ASP A 86 16.65 -14.08 8.44
C ASP A 86 17.13 -14.64 7.09
N SER A 87 16.26 -14.72 6.09
CA SER A 87 16.59 -15.17 4.74
C SER A 87 16.66 -14.02 3.73
N ALA A 88 17.87 -13.57 3.38
CA ALA A 88 18.09 -12.54 2.37
C ALA A 88 17.47 -12.91 1.00
N MET A 89 17.41 -14.21 0.67
CA MET A 89 16.79 -14.69 -0.57
C MET A 89 15.27 -14.57 -0.50
N ALA A 90 14.63 -14.98 0.60
CA ALA A 90 13.18 -14.84 0.80
C ALA A 90 12.77 -13.37 0.78
N MET A 91 13.54 -12.48 1.41
CA MET A 91 13.31 -11.03 1.41
C MET A 91 13.43 -10.43 0.01
N ARG A 92 14.40 -10.89 -0.80
CA ARG A 92 14.53 -10.46 -2.20
C ARG A 92 13.34 -10.90 -3.05
N GLU A 93 12.88 -12.13 -2.88
CA GLU A 93 11.70 -12.64 -3.58
C GLU A 93 10.42 -11.89 -3.17
N LEU A 94 10.24 -11.62 -1.88
CA LEU A 94 9.12 -10.84 -1.39
C LEU A 94 9.06 -9.46 -2.06
N ARG A 95 10.17 -8.71 -2.05
CA ARG A 95 10.26 -7.36 -2.63
C ARG A 95 10.10 -7.32 -4.15
N GLN A 96 10.19 -8.44 -4.84
CA GLN A 96 9.82 -8.54 -6.25
C GLN A 96 8.31 -8.69 -6.46
N ARG A 97 7.59 -9.24 -5.46
CA ARG A 97 6.14 -9.49 -5.50
C ARG A 97 5.33 -8.37 -4.89
N VAL A 98 5.92 -7.62 -3.95
CA VAL A 98 5.28 -6.52 -3.22
C VAL A 98 5.94 -5.22 -3.64
N GLY A 99 5.23 -4.43 -4.45
CA GLY A 99 5.63 -3.06 -4.77
C GLY A 99 5.24 -2.12 -3.64
N MET A 100 6.00 -1.05 -3.45
CA MET A 100 5.66 0.00 -2.49
C MET A 100 5.91 1.38 -3.08
N ILE A 101 4.94 2.26 -2.88
CA ILE A 101 4.99 3.68 -3.20
C ILE A 101 4.95 4.43 -1.88
N PHE A 102 5.91 5.30 -1.67
CA PHE A 102 6.10 6.05 -0.43
C PHE A 102 5.49 7.45 -0.54
N GLN A 103 5.26 8.06 0.60
CA GLN A 103 4.86 9.46 0.74
C GLN A 103 5.86 10.41 0.04
N SER A 104 7.16 10.20 0.27
CA SER A 104 8.22 10.85 -0.50
C SER A 104 8.50 10.05 -1.75
N PHE A 105 8.67 10.71 -2.88
CA PHE A 105 8.80 10.06 -4.20
C PHE A 105 9.97 9.09 -4.30
N ASN A 106 11.05 9.35 -3.55
CA ASN A 106 12.27 8.53 -3.46
C ASN A 106 12.88 8.19 -4.83
N LEU A 107 12.77 9.12 -5.79
CA LEU A 107 13.44 8.97 -7.06
C LEU A 107 14.96 9.17 -6.89
N PHE A 108 15.73 8.43 -7.69
CA PHE A 108 17.17 8.63 -7.76
C PHE A 108 17.45 9.93 -8.53
N PRO A 109 17.94 11.01 -7.88
CA PRO A 109 18.03 12.33 -8.49
C PRO A 109 19.07 12.42 -9.62
N HIS A 110 20.06 11.52 -9.61
CA HIS A 110 21.12 11.41 -10.61
C HIS A 110 20.76 10.50 -11.80
N LEU A 111 19.56 9.96 -11.85
CA LEU A 111 19.06 9.14 -12.94
C LEU A 111 17.90 9.83 -13.64
N THR A 112 17.82 9.70 -14.96
CA THR A 112 16.64 10.15 -15.71
C THR A 112 15.38 9.38 -15.25
N VAL A 113 14.21 9.90 -15.57
CA VAL A 113 12.90 9.28 -15.33
C VAL A 113 12.87 7.85 -15.88
N GLY A 114 13.25 7.66 -17.14
CA GLY A 114 13.34 6.35 -17.75
C GLY A 114 14.27 5.39 -17.01
N ARG A 115 15.47 5.89 -16.62
CA ARG A 115 16.42 5.07 -15.85
C ARG A 115 15.92 4.73 -14.45
N ASN A 116 15.19 5.63 -13.79
CA ASN A 116 14.52 5.32 -12.52
C ASN A 116 13.57 4.12 -12.65
N VAL A 117 12.76 4.09 -13.72
CA VAL A 117 11.81 3.00 -13.97
C VAL A 117 12.53 1.71 -14.40
N MET A 118 13.58 1.81 -15.20
CA MET A 118 14.34 0.65 -15.73
C MET A 118 15.23 -0.03 -14.70
N LEU A 119 15.65 0.67 -13.64
CA LEU A 119 16.73 0.22 -12.74
C LEU A 119 16.47 -1.17 -12.16
N ALA A 120 15.33 -1.38 -11.50
CA ALA A 120 15.02 -2.64 -10.85
C ALA A 120 14.80 -3.79 -11.86
N PRO A 121 14.04 -3.64 -12.95
CA PRO A 121 13.95 -4.66 -14.01
C PRO A 121 15.30 -5.11 -14.57
N THR A 122 16.23 -4.16 -14.78
CA THR A 122 17.56 -4.46 -15.31
C THR A 122 18.43 -5.19 -14.27
N LEU A 123 18.51 -4.66 -13.05
CA LEU A 123 19.43 -5.18 -12.02
C LEU A 123 18.91 -6.47 -11.36
N VAL A 124 17.61 -6.55 -11.09
CA VAL A 124 17.01 -7.63 -10.30
C VAL A 124 16.48 -8.74 -11.19
N LYS A 125 15.64 -8.38 -12.21
CA LYS A 125 15.06 -9.35 -13.15
C LYS A 125 16.01 -9.68 -14.32
N LYS A 126 17.18 -9.02 -14.41
CA LYS A 126 18.16 -9.22 -15.49
C LYS A 126 17.59 -9.01 -16.89
N ARG A 127 16.58 -8.16 -17.04
CA ARG A 127 16.01 -7.80 -18.34
C ARG A 127 17.04 -7.05 -19.18
N ARG A 128 17.05 -7.32 -20.49
CA ARG A 128 17.90 -6.58 -21.42
C ARG A 128 17.49 -5.10 -21.45
N ALA A 129 18.48 -4.20 -21.62
CA ALA A 129 18.24 -2.76 -21.56
C ALA A 129 17.14 -2.29 -22.53
N ALA A 130 17.10 -2.84 -23.75
CA ALA A 130 16.06 -2.49 -24.74
C ALA A 130 14.66 -2.90 -24.30
N GLU A 131 14.51 -4.07 -23.68
CA GLU A 131 13.23 -4.56 -23.15
C GLU A 131 12.77 -3.72 -21.95
N ALA A 132 13.70 -3.41 -21.04
CA ALA A 132 13.42 -2.54 -19.89
C ALA A 132 13.04 -1.12 -20.33
N ALA A 133 13.69 -0.58 -21.38
CA ALA A 133 13.35 0.74 -21.93
C ALA A 133 11.95 0.72 -22.58
N SER A 134 11.62 -0.30 -23.36
CA SER A 134 10.30 -0.45 -23.95
C SER A 134 9.21 -0.55 -22.87
N GLN A 135 9.44 -1.34 -21.82
CA GLN A 135 8.52 -1.43 -20.69
C GLN A 135 8.39 -0.08 -19.96
N ALA A 136 9.49 0.59 -19.69
CA ALA A 136 9.48 1.90 -19.02
C ALA A 136 8.68 2.95 -19.80
N ARG A 137 8.82 3.00 -21.15
CA ARG A 137 8.03 3.91 -21.98
C ARG A 137 6.54 3.63 -21.89
N ARG A 138 6.11 2.38 -21.97
CA ARG A 138 4.68 2.01 -21.79
C ARG A 138 4.15 2.38 -20.41
N LEU A 139 4.95 2.18 -19.35
CA LEU A 139 4.53 2.54 -18.00
C LEU A 139 4.45 4.07 -17.80
N LEU A 140 5.38 4.82 -18.38
CA LEU A 140 5.34 6.27 -18.36
C LEU A 140 4.15 6.82 -19.16
N GLU A 141 3.84 6.24 -20.30
CA GLU A 141 2.63 6.56 -21.08
C GLU A 141 1.36 6.32 -20.23
N ARG A 142 1.30 5.16 -19.54
CA ARG A 142 0.17 4.81 -18.67
C ARG A 142 -0.06 5.81 -17.53
N VAL A 143 1.01 6.44 -17.02
CA VAL A 143 0.90 7.48 -16.00
C VAL A 143 0.89 8.91 -16.59
N GLY A 144 0.74 9.05 -17.92
CA GLY A 144 0.63 10.33 -18.62
C GLY A 144 1.95 11.13 -18.67
N LEU A 145 3.09 10.43 -18.76
CA LEU A 145 4.43 11.03 -18.76
C LEU A 145 5.33 10.47 -19.89
N ALA A 146 4.75 10.10 -21.02
CA ALA A 146 5.48 9.48 -22.14
C ALA A 146 6.68 10.34 -22.61
N GLU A 147 6.50 11.66 -22.67
CA GLU A 147 7.49 12.63 -23.13
C GLU A 147 8.60 12.92 -22.11
N LYS A 148 8.46 12.45 -20.86
CA LYS A 148 9.40 12.73 -19.77
C LYS A 148 10.49 11.65 -19.59
N PHE A 149 10.61 10.70 -20.50
CA PHE A 149 11.55 9.57 -20.36
C PHE A 149 13.00 10.00 -20.10
N ASP A 150 13.47 11.03 -20.79
CA ASP A 150 14.85 11.53 -20.69
C ASP A 150 15.01 12.71 -19.72
N ALA A 151 13.91 13.17 -19.09
CA ALA A 151 13.94 14.25 -18.10
C ALA A 151 14.60 13.78 -16.79
N MET A 152 15.13 14.73 -16.02
CA MET A 152 15.63 14.50 -14.67
C MET A 152 14.51 14.75 -13.64
N PRO A 153 14.53 14.09 -12.45
CA PRO A 153 13.50 14.26 -11.42
C PRO A 153 13.26 15.72 -11.01
N GLU A 154 14.30 16.54 -10.95
CA GLU A 154 14.21 17.97 -10.60
C GLU A 154 13.42 18.82 -11.61
N GLN A 155 13.23 18.32 -12.83
CA GLN A 155 12.47 18.97 -13.89
C GLN A 155 10.97 18.63 -13.85
N LEU A 156 10.53 17.86 -12.84
CA LEU A 156 9.15 17.40 -12.68
C LEU A 156 8.48 18.05 -11.47
N SER A 157 7.17 18.33 -11.60
CA SER A 157 6.35 18.69 -10.45
C SER A 157 6.23 17.51 -9.45
N GLY A 158 5.83 17.78 -8.22
CA GLY A 158 5.63 16.74 -7.21
C GLY A 158 4.67 15.63 -7.67
N GLY A 159 3.55 16.00 -8.29
CA GLY A 159 2.60 15.01 -8.84
C GLY A 159 3.18 14.20 -10.00
N GLN A 160 4.03 14.80 -10.84
CA GLN A 160 4.75 14.07 -11.89
C GLN A 160 5.77 13.11 -11.26
N GLN A 161 6.54 13.53 -10.26
CA GLN A 161 7.49 12.66 -9.55
C GLN A 161 6.79 11.48 -8.91
N GLN A 162 5.63 11.69 -8.30
CA GLN A 162 4.83 10.61 -7.71
C GLN A 162 4.32 9.63 -8.76
N ARG A 163 3.88 10.11 -9.93
CA ARG A 163 3.47 9.24 -11.04
C ARG A 163 4.65 8.44 -11.59
N VAL A 164 5.86 8.99 -11.62
CA VAL A 164 7.09 8.22 -11.94
C VAL A 164 7.36 7.16 -10.87
N ALA A 165 7.18 7.46 -9.58
CA ALA A 165 7.34 6.48 -8.51
C ALA A 165 6.34 5.32 -8.64
N ILE A 166 5.10 5.60 -9.06
CA ILE A 166 4.10 4.56 -9.40
C ILE A 166 4.61 3.70 -10.58
N ALA A 167 5.03 4.33 -11.68
CA ALA A 167 5.55 3.61 -12.85
C ALA A 167 6.75 2.73 -12.49
N ARG A 168 7.66 3.22 -11.64
CA ARG A 168 8.81 2.47 -11.12
C ARG A 168 8.39 1.24 -10.31
N ALA A 169 7.39 1.38 -9.43
CA ALA A 169 6.86 0.26 -8.66
C ALA A 169 6.22 -0.80 -9.57
N LEU A 170 5.44 -0.37 -10.55
CA LEU A 170 4.80 -1.25 -11.54
C LEU A 170 5.79 -1.97 -12.46
N ALA A 171 6.98 -1.44 -12.68
CA ALA A 171 8.00 -2.04 -13.56
C ALA A 171 8.48 -3.42 -13.05
N MET A 172 8.32 -3.70 -11.77
CA MET A 172 8.58 -5.01 -11.19
C MET A 172 7.41 -5.99 -11.34
N GLU A 173 6.27 -5.57 -11.90
CA GLU A 173 5.06 -6.39 -12.06
C GLU A 173 4.65 -7.05 -10.73
N PRO A 174 4.42 -6.24 -9.69
CA PRO A 174 4.13 -6.78 -8.37
C PRO A 174 2.75 -7.43 -8.33
N ALA A 175 2.59 -8.43 -7.47
CA ALA A 175 1.30 -9.06 -7.20
C ALA A 175 0.44 -8.24 -6.22
N VAL A 176 1.09 -7.43 -5.38
CA VAL A 176 0.48 -6.51 -4.41
C VAL A 176 1.20 -5.17 -4.48
N LEU A 177 0.46 -4.08 -4.48
CA LEU A 177 1.00 -2.72 -4.45
C LEU A 177 0.56 -2.02 -3.15
N LEU A 178 1.52 -1.55 -2.39
CA LEU A 178 1.35 -0.81 -1.15
C LEU A 178 1.52 0.68 -1.41
N CYS A 179 0.57 1.49 -0.97
CA CYS A 179 0.58 2.95 -1.12
C CYS A 179 0.57 3.59 0.27
N ASP A 180 1.69 4.19 0.68
CA ASP A 180 1.85 4.84 1.99
C ASP A 180 1.71 6.34 1.84
N GLU A 181 0.49 6.88 2.07
CA GLU A 181 0.14 8.31 2.05
C GLU A 181 0.66 9.05 0.80
N ILE A 182 0.47 8.49 -0.36
CA ILE A 182 1.08 8.90 -1.64
C ILE A 182 0.68 10.30 -2.14
N THR A 183 -0.28 10.95 -1.50
CA THR A 183 -0.74 12.30 -1.84
C THR A 183 -0.33 13.36 -0.82
N SER A 184 0.13 12.97 0.37
CA SER A 184 0.36 13.88 1.50
C SER A 184 1.46 14.93 1.27
N ALA A 185 2.39 14.66 0.34
CA ALA A 185 3.48 15.57 0.00
C ALA A 185 3.17 16.42 -1.25
N LEU A 186 1.92 16.42 -1.73
CA LEU A 186 1.51 17.09 -2.96
C LEU A 186 0.65 18.32 -2.67
N ASP A 187 0.78 19.31 -3.55
CA ASP A 187 -0.19 20.40 -3.60
C ASP A 187 -1.58 19.86 -3.96
N PRO A 188 -2.67 20.40 -3.38
CA PRO A 188 -4.04 19.89 -3.58
C PRO A 188 -4.46 19.77 -5.06
N GLU A 189 -3.97 20.65 -5.92
CA GLU A 189 -4.26 20.64 -7.37
C GLU A 189 -3.68 19.40 -8.07
N LEU A 190 -2.60 18.82 -7.54
CA LEU A 190 -1.89 17.68 -8.13
C LEU A 190 -2.41 16.32 -7.63
N VAL A 191 -3.13 16.31 -6.49
CA VAL A 191 -3.67 15.10 -5.86
C VAL A 191 -4.54 14.29 -6.84
N GLY A 192 -5.45 14.97 -7.53
CA GLY A 192 -6.39 14.33 -8.45
C GLY A 192 -5.73 13.54 -9.58
N GLU A 193 -4.57 13.99 -10.07
CA GLU A 193 -3.84 13.30 -11.14
C GLU A 193 -3.25 11.97 -10.66
N VAL A 194 -2.69 11.94 -9.46
CA VAL A 194 -2.12 10.73 -8.84
C VAL A 194 -3.22 9.73 -8.50
N LEU A 195 -4.34 10.21 -7.92
CA LEU A 195 -5.46 9.35 -7.55
C LEU A 195 -6.12 8.70 -8.77
N ARG A 196 -6.22 9.40 -9.92
CA ARG A 196 -6.72 8.79 -11.18
C ARG A 196 -5.86 7.62 -11.65
N VAL A 197 -4.54 7.70 -11.50
CA VAL A 197 -3.66 6.58 -11.83
C VAL A 197 -3.95 5.39 -10.92
N VAL A 198 -4.06 5.61 -9.60
CA VAL A 198 -4.37 4.52 -8.65
C VAL A 198 -5.76 3.92 -8.91
N GLU A 199 -6.75 4.75 -9.24
CA GLU A 199 -8.09 4.29 -9.62
C GLU A 199 -8.04 3.37 -10.85
N SER A 200 -7.25 3.73 -11.88
CA SER A 200 -7.10 2.86 -13.05
C SER A 200 -6.48 1.50 -12.71
N LEU A 201 -5.52 1.46 -11.78
CA LEU A 201 -4.92 0.21 -11.29
C LEU A 201 -5.94 -0.66 -10.56
N ALA A 202 -6.80 -0.04 -9.74
CA ALA A 202 -7.89 -0.74 -9.05
C ALA A 202 -8.87 -1.38 -10.05
N VAL A 203 -9.32 -0.61 -11.05
CA VAL A 203 -10.23 -1.09 -12.11
C VAL A 203 -9.62 -2.25 -12.91
N GLU A 204 -8.32 -2.24 -13.12
CA GLU A 204 -7.59 -3.31 -13.80
C GLU A 204 -7.36 -4.57 -12.92
N GLY A 205 -7.85 -4.57 -11.68
CA GLY A 205 -7.77 -5.71 -10.76
C GLY A 205 -6.43 -5.86 -10.03
N MET A 206 -5.66 -4.77 -9.90
CA MET A 206 -4.46 -4.76 -9.05
C MET A 206 -4.86 -4.90 -7.57
N THR A 207 -4.17 -5.77 -6.84
CA THR A 207 -4.32 -5.83 -5.38
C THR A 207 -3.64 -4.63 -4.74
N LEU A 208 -4.40 -3.78 -4.02
CA LEU A 208 -3.92 -2.54 -3.44
C LEU A 208 -4.18 -2.50 -1.92
N LEU A 209 -3.16 -2.12 -1.15
CA LEU A 209 -3.34 -1.68 0.24
C LEU A 209 -2.87 -0.23 0.32
N MET A 210 -3.76 0.67 0.71
CA MET A 210 -3.50 2.10 0.66
C MET A 210 -3.72 2.73 2.04
N VAL A 211 -2.70 3.35 2.59
CA VAL A 211 -2.85 4.32 3.68
C VAL A 211 -3.18 5.67 3.04
N THR A 212 -4.32 6.25 3.40
CA THR A 212 -4.77 7.50 2.79
C THR A 212 -5.57 8.36 3.76
N HIS A 213 -5.51 9.66 3.56
CA HIS A 213 -6.37 10.68 4.16
C HIS A 213 -7.47 11.17 3.20
N GLU A 214 -7.48 10.66 1.97
CA GLU A 214 -8.47 11.00 0.94
C GLU A 214 -9.73 10.14 1.12
N MET A 215 -10.62 10.54 2.03
CA MET A 215 -11.79 9.71 2.40
C MET A 215 -12.78 9.50 1.25
N SER A 216 -12.97 10.52 0.42
CA SER A 216 -13.83 10.43 -0.78
C SER A 216 -13.27 9.40 -1.77
N PHE A 217 -11.96 9.39 -1.95
CA PHE A 217 -11.27 8.42 -2.79
C PHE A 217 -11.36 7.01 -2.20
N ALA A 218 -11.06 6.84 -0.90
CA ALA A 218 -11.19 5.57 -0.21
C ALA A 218 -12.60 4.99 -0.34
N ARG A 219 -13.64 5.83 -0.16
CA ARG A 219 -15.04 5.44 -0.33
C ARG A 219 -15.36 4.95 -1.75
N LYS A 220 -14.75 5.58 -2.76
CA LYS A 220 -15.01 5.30 -4.18
C LYS A 220 -14.35 4.02 -4.67
N VAL A 221 -13.10 3.77 -4.26
CA VAL A 221 -12.25 2.77 -4.93
C VAL A 221 -12.02 1.50 -4.12
N SER A 222 -12.20 1.53 -2.78
CA SER A 222 -11.90 0.36 -1.96
C SER A 222 -13.07 -0.61 -1.85
N ASP A 223 -12.75 -1.90 -1.86
CA ASP A 223 -13.70 -2.97 -1.55
C ASP A 223 -13.93 -3.07 -0.03
N ARG A 224 -12.89 -2.75 0.74
CA ARG A 224 -12.91 -2.79 2.20
C ARG A 224 -12.07 -1.66 2.78
N VAL A 225 -12.55 -1.09 3.88
CA VAL A 225 -11.83 -0.09 4.65
C VAL A 225 -11.49 -0.66 6.02
N ILE A 226 -10.29 -0.35 6.49
CA ILE A 226 -9.79 -0.74 7.81
C ILE A 226 -9.51 0.53 8.60
N PHE A 227 -10.16 0.68 9.74
CA PHE A 227 -9.85 1.73 10.71
C PHE A 227 -8.85 1.19 11.74
N MET A 228 -7.65 1.76 11.74
CA MET A 228 -6.62 1.47 12.72
C MET A 228 -6.65 2.47 13.87
N HIS A 229 -6.69 1.95 15.09
CA HIS A 229 -6.64 2.73 16.32
C HIS A 229 -5.71 2.07 17.33
N GLN A 230 -4.77 2.84 17.91
CA GLN A 230 -3.82 2.39 18.94
C GLN A 230 -3.11 1.04 18.64
N GLY A 231 -2.73 0.84 17.38
CA GLY A 231 -1.99 -0.35 16.96
C GLY A 231 -2.84 -1.60 16.68
N ARG A 232 -4.15 -1.45 16.60
CA ARG A 232 -5.09 -2.54 16.31
C ARG A 232 -5.97 -2.23 15.10
N VAL A 233 -6.45 -3.26 14.43
CA VAL A 233 -7.64 -3.14 13.56
C VAL A 233 -8.83 -2.98 14.49
N HIS A 234 -9.39 -1.78 14.52
CA HIS A 234 -10.46 -1.43 15.46
C HIS A 234 -11.84 -1.65 14.86
N GLU A 235 -11.99 -1.31 13.58
CA GLU A 235 -13.19 -1.57 12.80
C GLU A 235 -12.83 -1.82 11.35
N MET A 236 -13.54 -2.73 10.67
CA MET A 236 -13.30 -3.01 9.27
C MET A 236 -14.59 -3.44 8.59
N GLY A 237 -14.77 -3.01 7.34
CA GLY A 237 -15.95 -3.37 6.57
C GLY A 237 -15.99 -2.71 5.19
N PRO A 238 -17.09 -2.91 4.44
CA PRO A 238 -17.32 -2.18 3.20
C PRO A 238 -17.34 -0.67 3.43
N PRO A 239 -16.89 0.15 2.47
CA PRO A 239 -16.90 1.61 2.61
C PRO A 239 -18.25 2.20 2.98
N THR A 240 -19.32 1.66 2.40
CA THR A 240 -20.70 2.11 2.67
C THR A 240 -21.08 1.99 4.14
N SER A 241 -20.75 0.86 4.77
CA SER A 241 -21.00 0.65 6.20
C SER A 241 -20.08 1.47 7.07
N LEU A 242 -18.77 1.42 6.83
CA LEU A 242 -17.78 2.04 7.70
C LEU A 242 -17.86 3.57 7.72
N PHE A 243 -18.15 4.20 6.58
CA PHE A 243 -18.33 5.64 6.49
C PHE A 243 -19.78 6.12 6.72
N GLY A 244 -20.78 5.25 6.52
CA GLY A 244 -22.21 5.60 6.65
C GLY A 244 -22.80 5.32 8.01
N ASP A 245 -22.36 4.23 8.64
CA ASP A 245 -22.84 3.77 9.95
C ASP A 245 -21.69 3.20 10.81
N PRO A 246 -20.71 4.06 11.18
CA PRO A 246 -19.59 3.65 12.03
C PRO A 246 -20.10 3.12 13.37
N GLN A 247 -19.60 1.97 13.83
CA GLN A 247 -20.09 1.31 15.04
C GLN A 247 -19.36 1.81 16.29
N THR A 248 -18.04 2.03 16.19
CA THR A 248 -17.20 2.41 17.33
C THR A 248 -17.20 3.92 17.59
N PRO A 249 -17.18 4.36 18.87
CA PRO A 249 -17.05 5.79 19.19
C PRO A 249 -15.79 6.44 18.61
N GLU A 250 -14.69 5.69 18.57
CA GLU A 250 -13.40 6.15 18.06
C GLU A 250 -13.46 6.44 16.56
N LEU A 251 -14.14 5.60 15.78
CA LEU A 251 -14.33 5.84 14.34
C LEU A 251 -15.27 7.04 14.11
N LYS A 252 -16.38 7.13 14.87
CA LYS A 252 -17.28 8.29 14.82
C LYS A 252 -16.53 9.59 15.05
N GLN A 253 -15.72 9.65 16.12
CA GLN A 253 -14.89 10.80 16.45
C GLN A 253 -13.84 11.09 15.37
N PHE A 254 -13.23 10.05 14.80
CA PHE A 254 -12.25 10.23 13.71
C PHE A 254 -12.90 10.85 12.48
N LEU A 255 -14.05 10.31 12.04
CA LEU A 255 -14.74 10.81 10.85
C LEU A 255 -15.29 12.23 11.03
N SER A 256 -15.79 12.60 12.23
CA SER A 256 -16.26 13.96 12.50
C SER A 256 -15.10 14.97 12.43
N SER A 257 -13.90 14.62 12.91
CA SER A 257 -12.73 15.51 12.86
C SER A 257 -12.14 15.77 11.46
N LEU A 258 -12.66 15.13 10.43
CA LEU A 258 -12.25 15.34 9.03
C LEU A 258 -13.17 16.35 8.30
N HIS A 259 -14.25 16.80 8.94
CA HIS A 259 -15.23 17.72 8.38
C HIS A 259 -15.06 19.14 8.94
N ASP A 260 -14.18 19.30 9.94
CA ASP A 260 -13.74 20.57 10.51
C ASP A 260 -12.44 21.03 9.82
#